data_ed548ad47835f932887c64480cf0e387
#
_entry.id   ed548ad47835f932887c64480cf0e387
#
_cell.length_a   1.000
_cell.length_b   1.000
_cell.length_c   1.000
_cell.angle_alpha   90.00
_cell.angle_beta   90.00
_cell.angle_gamma   90.00
#
_symmetry.space_group_name_H-M   'P 1'
#
loop_
_entity.id
_entity.type
_entity.pdbx_description
1 polymer ?
#
loop_
_entity_poly.entity_id
_entity_poly.type
_entity_poly.pdbx_seq_one_letter_code
_entity_poly.pdbx_strand_id
1 'polypeptide(L)'
;LSALGDKTPHLILTAILNPNEAMEDRFNVYSLTTIDNAQYTGMIINESANGITLMDLNGQQSKVLRSNIKKLSSLGRSLMPEGFEQVLSDQNLADLLALINISSIPPKTFTGNKPKLLKEAQKGKIILSASTAEIYGDSLMFEEKYKNLGFWRSSNDRAAWTIETKRAGKFDIHLDWALNGAGNNNQMQLSIGQNKIIKKISGTGSWEHYESKNIGTIQLEEGKQRVTIQ
;
A
#
# COMPACT_ATOMS: atom_id res chain seq x y z
N LEU A 1 -3.22 3.74 11.24
CA LEU A 1 -2.33 2.60 11.57
C LEU A 1 -2.53 1.41 10.63
N SER A 2 -3.76 1.12 10.19
CA SER A 2 -4.06 0.00 9.27
C SER A 2 -3.30 0.05 7.94
N ALA A 3 -2.98 1.22 7.43
CA ALA A 3 -2.18 1.40 6.20
C ALA A 3 -0.67 1.19 6.40
N LEU A 4 -0.20 0.99 7.63
CA LEU A 4 1.21 0.81 7.95
C LEU A 4 1.63 -0.67 8.06
N GLY A 5 0.67 -1.58 8.19
CA GLY A 5 0.93 -3.02 8.38
C GLY A 5 1.70 -3.69 7.24
N ASP A 6 1.71 -3.09 6.05
CA ASP A 6 2.42 -3.59 4.88
C ASP A 6 3.81 -2.96 4.70
N LYS A 7 4.17 -1.99 5.55
CA LYS A 7 5.48 -1.33 5.51
C LYS A 7 6.49 -2.09 6.38
N THR A 8 7.72 -2.17 5.92
CA THR A 8 8.79 -2.74 6.74
C THR A 8 9.08 -1.85 7.96
N PRO A 9 9.57 -2.40 9.08
CA PRO A 9 9.97 -1.60 10.23
C PRO A 9 10.93 -0.47 9.88
N HIS A 10 11.85 -0.70 8.94
CA HIS A 10 12.79 0.30 8.46
C HIS A 10 12.08 1.48 7.77
N LEU A 11 11.12 1.21 6.89
CA LEU A 11 10.35 2.26 6.22
C LEU A 11 9.50 3.08 7.20
N ILE A 12 8.93 2.41 8.22
CA ILE A 12 8.16 3.08 9.27
C ILE A 12 9.09 3.97 10.09
N LEU A 13 10.26 3.46 10.47
CA LEU A 13 11.25 4.22 11.23
C LEU A 13 11.73 5.43 10.43
N THR A 14 12.06 5.27 9.15
CA THR A 14 12.44 6.40 8.26
C THR A 14 11.32 7.44 8.19
N ALA A 15 10.06 7.01 8.04
CA ALA A 15 8.92 7.94 8.00
C ALA A 15 8.69 8.68 9.34
N ILE A 16 9.13 8.11 10.47
CA ILE A 16 9.05 8.76 11.79
C ILE A 16 10.22 9.74 11.97
N LEU A 17 11.44 9.33 11.67
CA LEU A 17 12.65 10.12 11.94
C LEU A 17 12.92 11.15 10.84
N ASN A 18 12.58 10.83 9.59
CA ASN A 18 12.79 11.71 8.43
C ASN A 18 11.52 11.79 7.56
N PRO A 19 10.44 12.40 8.09
CA PRO A 19 9.12 12.36 7.45
C PRO A 19 9.05 13.09 6.12
N ASN A 20 10.02 13.97 5.83
CA ASN A 20 10.06 14.71 4.57
C ASN A 20 10.78 13.97 3.45
N GLU A 21 11.69 13.04 3.75
CA GLU A 21 12.45 12.26 2.76
C GLU A 21 11.59 11.17 2.08
N ALA A 22 10.74 10.52 2.85
CA ALA A 22 9.92 9.40 2.38
C ALA A 22 8.45 9.78 2.13
N MET A 23 8.17 11.06 1.90
CA MET A 23 6.80 11.57 1.79
C MET A 23 6.15 11.14 0.48
N GLU A 24 5.00 10.50 0.57
CA GLU A 24 4.11 10.27 -0.57
C GLU A 24 3.32 11.57 -0.86
N ASP A 25 3.04 11.88 -2.13
CA ASP A 25 2.35 13.11 -2.57
C ASP A 25 1.05 13.41 -1.80
N ARG A 26 0.32 12.36 -1.42
CA ARG A 26 -0.94 12.47 -0.65
C ARG A 26 -0.77 13.01 0.77
N PHE A 27 0.44 12.98 1.32
CA PHE A 27 0.76 13.48 2.66
C PHE A 27 1.39 14.87 2.65
N ASN A 28 1.44 15.49 1.47
CA ASN A 28 1.97 16.83 1.32
C ASN A 28 1.10 17.87 2.03
N VAL A 29 1.75 18.79 2.72
CA VAL A 29 1.08 19.90 3.40
C VAL A 29 0.89 21.05 2.44
N TYR A 30 -0.29 21.64 2.47
CA TYR A 30 -0.65 22.81 1.71
C TYR A 30 -0.95 23.99 2.61
N SER A 31 -0.58 25.18 2.16
CA SER A 31 -1.07 26.46 2.69
C SER A 31 -2.14 27.00 1.76
N LEU A 32 -3.31 27.26 2.30
CA LEU A 32 -4.45 27.83 1.59
C LEU A 32 -4.79 29.18 2.19
N THR A 33 -4.88 30.22 1.35
CA THR A 33 -5.33 31.56 1.73
C THR A 33 -6.64 31.84 1.01
N THR A 34 -7.65 32.28 1.73
CA THR A 34 -8.95 32.65 1.18
C THR A 34 -8.98 34.13 0.74
N ILE A 35 -10.04 34.53 0.02
CA ILE A 35 -10.23 35.89 -0.47
C ILE A 35 -10.33 36.91 0.69
N ASP A 36 -10.91 36.51 1.81
CA ASP A 36 -10.99 37.30 3.07
C ASP A 36 -9.71 37.20 3.92
N ASN A 37 -8.62 36.65 3.35
CA ASN A 37 -7.30 36.46 3.95
C ASN A 37 -7.25 35.51 5.16
N ALA A 38 -8.25 34.65 5.36
CA ALA A 38 -8.13 33.55 6.31
C ALA A 38 -7.08 32.53 5.79
N GLN A 39 -6.32 31.93 6.71
CA GLN A 39 -5.24 30.99 6.39
C GLN A 39 -5.54 29.61 6.96
N TYR A 40 -5.35 28.60 6.15
CA TYR A 40 -5.48 27.19 6.53
C TYR A 40 -4.21 26.46 6.13
N THR A 41 -3.73 25.58 7.00
CA THR A 41 -2.58 24.72 6.72
C THR A 41 -2.94 23.29 7.05
N GLY A 42 -2.72 22.37 6.12
CA GLY A 42 -3.03 20.96 6.32
C GLY A 42 -2.84 20.12 5.07
N MET A 43 -3.12 18.82 5.19
CA MET A 43 -3.18 17.91 4.05
C MET A 43 -4.53 18.02 3.35
N ILE A 44 -4.54 17.89 2.03
CA ILE A 44 -5.79 17.75 1.27
C ILE A 44 -6.31 16.32 1.46
N ILE A 45 -7.42 16.18 2.16
CA ILE A 45 -8.09 14.88 2.37
C ILE A 45 -9.25 14.63 1.41
N ASN A 46 -9.77 15.70 0.81
CA ASN A 46 -10.80 15.62 -0.22
C ASN A 46 -10.67 16.82 -1.16
N GLU A 47 -10.76 16.55 -2.45
CA GLU A 47 -10.76 17.55 -3.50
C GLU A 47 -11.90 17.25 -4.48
N SER A 48 -12.70 18.27 -4.77
CA SER A 48 -13.83 18.21 -5.70
C SER A 48 -13.84 19.43 -6.62
N ALA A 49 -14.70 19.41 -7.62
CA ALA A 49 -14.90 20.58 -8.50
C ALA A 49 -15.31 21.84 -7.71
N ASN A 50 -16.02 21.68 -6.59
CA ASN A 50 -16.63 22.78 -5.82
C ASN A 50 -15.79 23.23 -4.62
N GLY A 51 -14.83 22.43 -4.15
CA GLY A 51 -14.08 22.77 -2.94
C GLY A 51 -12.99 21.78 -2.57
N ILE A 52 -12.19 22.21 -1.61
CA ILE A 52 -11.09 21.45 -1.02
C ILE A 52 -11.35 21.29 0.48
N THR A 53 -11.07 20.11 1.02
CA THR A 53 -11.08 19.88 2.47
C THR A 53 -9.64 19.63 2.93
N LEU A 54 -9.17 20.48 3.81
CA LEU A 54 -7.87 20.36 4.47
C LEU A 54 -8.04 19.75 5.85
N MET A 55 -7.10 18.93 6.28
CA MET A 55 -7.00 18.40 7.64
C MET A 55 -5.68 18.87 8.26
N ASP A 56 -5.78 19.53 9.40
CA ASP A 56 -4.61 20.01 10.15
C ASP A 56 -3.97 18.91 11.03
N LEU A 57 -2.91 19.27 11.75
CA LEU A 57 -2.18 18.35 12.65
C LEU A 57 -3.06 17.80 13.79
N ASN A 58 -4.09 18.52 14.20
CA ASN A 58 -5.00 18.12 15.28
C ASN A 58 -6.16 17.26 14.75
N GLY A 59 -6.20 16.98 13.44
CA GLY A 59 -7.28 16.26 12.79
C GLY A 59 -8.51 17.11 12.50
N GLN A 60 -8.44 18.44 12.71
CA GLN A 60 -9.54 19.35 12.40
C GLN A 60 -9.64 19.50 10.89
N GLN A 61 -10.88 19.36 10.39
CA GLN A 61 -11.15 19.50 8.96
C GLN A 61 -11.72 20.88 8.64
N SER A 62 -11.15 21.51 7.63
CA SER A 62 -11.59 22.78 7.09
C SER A 62 -11.99 22.63 5.63
N LYS A 63 -13.29 22.84 5.33
CA LYS A 63 -13.80 22.79 3.97
C LYS A 63 -13.86 24.20 3.39
N VAL A 64 -13.17 24.44 2.27
CA VAL A 64 -13.12 25.72 1.59
C VAL A 64 -13.63 25.57 0.16
N LEU A 65 -14.57 26.42 -0.24
CA LEU A 65 -15.09 26.46 -1.62
C LEU A 65 -14.00 27.00 -2.56
N ARG A 66 -13.88 26.45 -3.76
CA ARG A 66 -12.89 26.89 -4.75
C ARG A 66 -13.04 28.37 -5.09
N SER A 67 -14.27 28.89 -5.12
CA SER A 67 -14.54 30.32 -5.34
C SER A 67 -13.96 31.24 -4.27
N ASN A 68 -13.71 30.72 -3.08
CA ASN A 68 -13.15 31.49 -1.95
C ASN A 68 -11.61 31.32 -1.83
N ILE A 69 -10.99 30.50 -2.65
CA ILE A 69 -9.55 30.27 -2.61
C ILE A 69 -8.85 31.38 -3.38
N LYS A 70 -8.04 32.17 -2.67
CA LYS A 70 -7.14 33.19 -3.25
C LYS A 70 -5.82 32.57 -3.67
N LYS A 71 -5.27 31.67 -2.85
CA LYS A 71 -3.99 31.03 -3.09
C LYS A 71 -3.95 29.64 -2.45
N LEU A 72 -3.44 28.65 -3.18
CA LEU A 72 -3.13 27.32 -2.70
C LEU A 72 -1.68 27.01 -3.09
N SER A 73 -0.85 26.64 -2.13
CA SER A 73 0.57 26.34 -2.35
C SER A 73 0.97 25.11 -1.57
N SER A 74 1.63 24.16 -2.22
CA SER A 74 2.31 23.07 -1.53
C SER A 74 3.50 23.62 -0.73
N LEU A 75 3.68 23.12 0.49
CA LEU A 75 4.82 23.46 1.34
C LEU A 75 5.99 22.48 1.17
N GLY A 76 5.82 21.40 0.39
CA GLY A 76 6.84 20.37 0.16
C GLY A 76 7.29 19.66 1.43
N ARG A 77 6.42 19.57 2.43
CA ARG A 77 6.73 18.93 3.71
C ARG A 77 5.55 18.13 4.26
N SER A 78 5.86 17.18 5.12
CA SER A 78 4.90 16.38 5.88
C SER A 78 4.23 17.18 7.00
N LEU A 79 3.01 16.77 7.41
CA LEU A 79 2.43 17.23 8.68
C LEU A 79 3.15 16.63 9.89
N MET A 80 3.83 15.51 9.72
CA MET A 80 4.55 14.86 10.81
C MET A 80 5.76 15.71 11.20
N PRO A 81 5.89 16.12 12.47
CA PRO A 81 7.05 16.89 12.93
C PRO A 81 8.35 16.09 12.78
N GLU A 82 9.44 16.78 12.52
CA GLU A 82 10.80 16.26 12.65
C GLU A 82 11.30 16.33 14.10
N GLY A 83 12.36 15.61 14.42
CA GLY A 83 13.04 15.71 15.71
C GLY A 83 12.54 14.73 16.77
N PHE A 84 11.79 13.68 16.38
CA PHE A 84 11.36 12.65 17.34
C PHE A 84 12.52 11.92 18.01
N GLU A 85 13.68 11.83 17.35
CA GLU A 85 14.92 11.26 17.92
C GLU A 85 15.45 12.04 19.13
N GLN A 86 15.02 13.29 19.30
CA GLN A 86 15.44 14.13 20.45
C GLN A 86 14.57 13.88 21.69
N VAL A 87 13.36 13.34 21.52
CA VAL A 87 12.37 13.18 22.59
C VAL A 87 12.02 11.71 22.87
N LEU A 88 12.28 10.81 21.92
CA LEU A 88 12.03 9.38 22.07
C LEU A 88 13.36 8.64 22.23
N SER A 89 13.48 7.80 23.25
CA SER A 89 14.60 6.88 23.38
C SER A 89 14.50 5.76 22.33
N ASP A 90 15.62 5.06 22.06
CA ASP A 90 15.65 3.89 21.17
C ASP A 90 14.61 2.84 21.59
N GLN A 91 14.44 2.63 22.91
CA GLN A 91 13.43 1.70 23.42
C GLN A 91 12.00 2.17 23.11
N ASN A 92 11.70 3.47 23.26
CA ASN A 92 10.39 4.02 22.94
C ASN A 92 10.08 3.89 21.44
N LEU A 93 11.07 4.07 20.58
CA LEU A 93 10.94 3.87 19.12
C LEU A 93 10.71 2.39 18.79
N ALA A 94 11.43 1.48 19.45
CA ALA A 94 11.24 0.04 19.28
C ALA A 94 9.83 -0.39 19.74
N ASP A 95 9.35 0.12 20.87
CA ASP A 95 8.01 -0.15 21.39
C ASP A 95 6.92 0.43 20.47
N LEU A 96 7.14 1.61 19.90
CA LEU A 96 6.24 2.21 18.91
C LEU A 96 6.16 1.38 17.63
N LEU A 97 7.29 0.91 17.12
CA LEU A 97 7.33 0.02 15.98
C LEU A 97 6.63 -1.32 16.26
N ALA A 98 6.83 -1.88 17.44
CA ALA A 98 6.13 -3.09 17.88
C ALA A 98 4.61 -2.86 17.94
N LEU A 99 4.17 -1.74 18.52
CA LEU A 99 2.75 -1.36 18.60
C LEU A 99 2.13 -1.20 17.21
N ILE A 100 2.81 -0.55 16.28
CA ILE A 100 2.34 -0.40 14.90
C ILE A 100 2.17 -1.76 14.23
N ASN A 101 3.12 -2.67 14.42
CA ASN A 101 3.05 -4.03 13.88
C ASN A 101 1.91 -4.86 14.49
N ILE A 102 1.65 -4.72 15.79
CA ILE A 102 0.55 -5.40 16.49
C ILE A 102 -0.82 -4.79 16.10
N SER A 103 -0.88 -3.48 15.91
CA SER A 103 -2.11 -2.76 15.57
C SER A 103 -2.51 -2.89 14.09
N SER A 104 -1.72 -3.60 13.28
CA SER A 104 -2.11 -3.93 11.91
C SER A 104 -3.37 -4.80 11.93
N ILE A 105 -4.29 -4.54 11.01
CA ILE A 105 -5.47 -5.40 10.84
C ILE A 105 -4.97 -6.82 10.57
N PRO A 106 -5.38 -7.82 11.38
CA PRO A 106 -4.96 -9.19 11.14
C PRO A 106 -5.49 -9.66 9.79
N PRO A 107 -4.77 -10.53 9.08
CA PRO A 107 -5.27 -11.12 7.86
C PRO A 107 -6.55 -11.91 8.14
N LYS A 108 -7.45 -11.91 7.17
CA LYS A 108 -8.65 -12.76 7.20
C LYS A 108 -8.23 -14.23 7.20
N THR A 109 -8.99 -15.06 7.87
CA THR A 109 -8.76 -16.51 7.94
C THR A 109 -9.79 -17.25 7.12
N PHE A 110 -9.32 -18.23 6.31
CA PHE A 110 -10.16 -19.09 5.49
C PHE A 110 -9.73 -20.54 5.63
N THR A 111 -10.68 -21.45 5.51
CA THR A 111 -10.37 -22.88 5.45
C THR A 111 -9.42 -23.17 4.28
N GLY A 112 -8.35 -23.91 4.53
CA GLY A 112 -7.35 -24.24 3.51
C GLY A 112 -6.35 -23.13 3.17
N ASN A 113 -6.52 -21.91 3.70
CA ASN A 113 -5.54 -20.84 3.61
C ASN A 113 -4.61 -20.88 4.82
N LYS A 114 -3.30 -20.97 4.57
CA LYS A 114 -2.25 -21.08 5.60
C LYS A 114 -1.08 -20.20 5.23
N PRO A 115 -1.08 -18.92 5.61
CA PRO A 115 0.04 -18.01 5.38
C PRO A 115 1.34 -18.58 5.97
N LYS A 116 2.43 -18.48 5.23
CA LYS A 116 3.76 -18.93 5.65
C LYS A 116 4.87 -18.21 4.89
N LEU A 117 6.07 -18.25 5.47
CA LEU A 117 7.27 -17.78 4.78
C LEU A 117 7.54 -18.66 3.55
N LEU A 118 7.64 -18.04 2.39
CA LEU A 118 7.95 -18.68 1.12
C LEU A 118 9.44 -18.53 0.81
N LYS A 119 10.11 -19.64 0.59
CA LYS A 119 11.53 -19.67 0.25
C LYS A 119 11.72 -19.94 -1.23
N GLU A 120 12.81 -19.41 -1.76
CA GLU A 120 13.29 -19.71 -3.10
C GLU A 120 13.46 -21.21 -3.28
N ALA A 121 12.71 -21.80 -4.22
CA ALA A 121 12.79 -23.21 -4.59
C ALA A 121 13.99 -23.47 -5.52
N GLN A 122 14.14 -24.71 -5.95
CA GLN A 122 15.15 -25.05 -6.98
C GLN A 122 14.94 -24.20 -8.25
N LYS A 123 16.01 -23.79 -8.89
CA LYS A 123 16.06 -22.92 -10.09
C LYS A 123 15.59 -21.46 -9.84
N GLY A 124 15.62 -20.98 -8.60
CA GLY A 124 15.33 -19.57 -8.31
C GLY A 124 13.87 -19.18 -8.40
N LYS A 125 12.92 -20.13 -8.37
CA LYS A 125 11.50 -19.86 -8.48
C LYS A 125 10.86 -19.68 -7.10
N ILE A 126 10.00 -18.64 -6.96
CA ILE A 126 9.13 -18.45 -5.80
C ILE A 126 7.69 -18.47 -6.29
N ILE A 127 6.85 -19.29 -5.67
CA ILE A 127 5.44 -19.40 -6.03
C ILE A 127 4.59 -18.75 -4.96
N LEU A 128 3.88 -17.68 -5.34
CA LEU A 128 2.96 -16.92 -4.51
C LEU A 128 1.56 -17.49 -4.69
N SER A 129 1.24 -18.58 -4.00
CA SER A 129 -0.08 -19.21 -4.14
C SER A 129 -1.12 -18.56 -3.24
N ALA A 130 -2.38 -18.54 -3.69
CA ALA A 130 -3.51 -18.02 -2.94
C ALA A 130 -3.65 -18.67 -1.55
N SER A 131 -3.36 -19.99 -1.46
CA SER A 131 -3.45 -20.74 -0.20
C SER A 131 -2.41 -20.33 0.85
N THR A 132 -1.39 -19.57 0.47
CA THR A 132 -0.32 -19.10 1.37
C THR A 132 -0.32 -17.59 1.55
N ALA A 133 -1.30 -16.90 0.98
CA ALA A 133 -1.46 -15.45 1.10
C ALA A 133 -1.99 -15.03 2.47
N GLU A 134 -1.52 -13.93 2.98
CA GLU A 134 -2.23 -13.12 3.96
C GLU A 134 -3.24 -12.26 3.21
N ILE A 135 -4.51 -12.30 3.60
CA ILE A 135 -5.63 -11.71 2.86
C ILE A 135 -6.24 -10.58 3.68
N TYR A 136 -6.39 -9.42 3.07
CA TYR A 136 -6.91 -8.21 3.73
C TYR A 136 -7.96 -7.53 2.86
N GLY A 137 -8.65 -6.55 3.45
CA GLY A 137 -9.62 -5.70 2.77
C GLY A 137 -11.05 -6.16 2.97
N ASP A 138 -11.96 -5.60 2.18
CA ASP A 138 -13.39 -5.71 2.43
C ASP A 138 -14.00 -6.99 1.83
N SER A 139 -13.69 -7.26 0.57
CA SER A 139 -14.36 -8.31 -0.21
C SER A 139 -13.47 -9.48 -0.63
N LEU A 140 -12.15 -9.27 -0.75
CA LEU A 140 -11.22 -10.33 -1.15
C LEU A 140 -11.33 -11.56 -0.25
N MET A 141 -11.36 -12.74 -0.86
CA MET A 141 -11.41 -14.02 -0.15
C MET A 141 -10.60 -15.12 -0.84
N PHE A 142 -10.23 -16.13 -0.07
CA PHE A 142 -9.68 -17.37 -0.60
C PHE A 142 -10.83 -18.33 -0.95
N GLU A 143 -10.89 -18.75 -2.19
CA GLU A 143 -11.86 -19.73 -2.68
C GLU A 143 -11.23 -21.12 -2.65
N GLU A 144 -11.52 -21.89 -1.61
CA GLU A 144 -10.88 -23.19 -1.36
C GLU A 144 -11.06 -24.18 -2.52
N LYS A 145 -12.24 -24.19 -3.13
CA LYS A 145 -12.59 -25.08 -4.26
C LYS A 145 -11.68 -24.85 -5.47
N TYR A 146 -11.36 -23.59 -5.75
CA TYR A 146 -10.60 -23.19 -6.94
C TYR A 146 -9.12 -22.90 -6.63
N LYS A 147 -8.74 -22.86 -5.34
CA LYS A 147 -7.39 -22.51 -4.88
C LYS A 147 -6.91 -21.16 -5.38
N ASN A 148 -7.81 -20.20 -5.58
CA ASN A 148 -7.55 -18.86 -6.05
C ASN A 148 -7.92 -17.79 -5.01
N LEU A 149 -7.59 -16.52 -5.33
CA LEU A 149 -8.09 -15.33 -4.65
C LEU A 149 -9.20 -14.73 -5.50
N GLY A 150 -10.40 -14.69 -4.97
CA GLY A 150 -11.57 -14.15 -5.65
C GLY A 150 -12.16 -12.93 -4.96
N PHE A 151 -13.13 -12.28 -5.63
CA PHE A 151 -13.89 -11.14 -5.11
C PHE A 151 -13.07 -9.87 -4.89
N TRP A 152 -12.16 -9.55 -5.79
CA TRP A 152 -11.46 -8.27 -5.83
C TRP A 152 -12.43 -7.13 -6.23
N ARG A 153 -13.04 -6.44 -5.26
CA ARG A 153 -14.08 -5.43 -5.51
C ARG A 153 -13.83 -4.10 -4.83
N SER A 154 -12.85 -4.03 -3.93
CA SER A 154 -12.52 -2.83 -3.17
C SER A 154 -11.06 -2.46 -3.39
N SER A 155 -10.77 -1.17 -3.40
CA SER A 155 -9.40 -0.65 -3.39
C SER A 155 -8.63 -0.98 -2.09
N ASN A 156 -9.35 -1.45 -1.06
CA ASN A 156 -8.76 -1.92 0.19
C ASN A 156 -8.36 -3.41 0.11
N ASP A 157 -8.83 -4.13 -0.92
CA ASP A 157 -8.52 -5.55 -1.09
C ASP A 157 -7.06 -5.74 -1.48
N ARG A 158 -6.35 -6.56 -0.72
CA ARG A 158 -4.96 -6.90 -0.99
C ARG A 158 -4.59 -8.27 -0.47
N ALA A 159 -3.69 -8.92 -1.16
CA ALA A 159 -3.05 -10.14 -0.71
C ALA A 159 -1.54 -9.90 -0.55
N ALA A 160 -0.95 -10.50 0.48
CA ALA A 160 0.46 -10.34 0.76
C ALA A 160 1.13 -11.67 1.09
N TRP A 161 2.42 -11.75 0.77
CA TRP A 161 3.28 -12.90 1.08
C TRP A 161 4.59 -12.40 1.65
N THR A 162 5.14 -13.13 2.61
CA THR A 162 6.52 -12.95 3.03
C THR A 162 7.39 -13.97 2.28
N ILE A 163 8.36 -13.49 1.54
CA ILE A 163 9.32 -14.30 0.79
C ILE A 163 10.70 -14.19 1.40
N GLU A 164 11.56 -15.18 1.18
CA GLU A 164 12.97 -15.16 1.56
C GLU A 164 13.83 -15.58 0.36
N THR A 165 14.65 -14.66 -0.12
CA THR A 165 15.59 -14.87 -1.22
C THR A 165 17.00 -15.12 -0.69
N LYS A 166 17.73 -15.99 -1.34
CA LYS A 166 19.12 -16.33 -0.97
C LYS A 166 20.16 -15.33 -1.45
N ARG A 167 19.78 -14.49 -2.41
CA ARG A 167 20.65 -13.48 -3.03
C ARG A 167 19.81 -12.40 -3.69
N ALA A 168 20.37 -11.22 -3.79
CA ALA A 168 19.76 -10.16 -4.58
C ALA A 168 19.78 -10.50 -6.07
N GLY A 169 18.78 -10.05 -6.82
CA GLY A 169 18.72 -10.29 -8.26
C GLY A 169 17.42 -9.81 -8.90
N LYS A 170 17.38 -9.90 -10.23
CA LYS A 170 16.20 -9.60 -11.02
C LYS A 170 15.33 -10.85 -11.17
N PHE A 171 14.04 -10.69 -10.92
CA PHE A 171 13.05 -11.76 -11.04
C PHE A 171 11.96 -11.35 -12.01
N ASP A 172 11.67 -12.22 -12.97
CA ASP A 172 10.53 -12.07 -13.85
C ASP A 172 9.26 -12.49 -13.13
N ILE A 173 8.26 -11.63 -13.17
CA ILE A 173 6.97 -11.84 -12.50
C ILE A 173 5.95 -12.36 -13.51
N HIS A 174 5.42 -13.53 -13.23
CA HIS A 174 4.31 -14.11 -13.97
C HIS A 174 3.05 -14.03 -13.11
N LEU A 175 1.98 -13.55 -13.70
CA LEU A 175 0.66 -13.51 -13.07
C LEU A 175 -0.28 -14.45 -13.82
N ASP A 176 -1.00 -15.24 -13.03
CA ASP A 176 -2.09 -16.08 -13.49
C ASP A 176 -3.41 -15.45 -13.04
N TRP A 177 -4.31 -15.14 -13.97
CA TRP A 177 -5.61 -14.54 -13.64
C TRP A 177 -6.71 -15.03 -14.56
N ALA A 178 -7.94 -14.97 -14.04
CA ALA A 178 -9.17 -15.12 -14.81
C ALA A 178 -10.09 -13.94 -14.52
N LEU A 179 -10.72 -13.37 -15.54
CA LEU A 179 -11.64 -12.25 -15.42
C LEU A 179 -12.73 -12.35 -16.48
N ASN A 180 -13.99 -12.44 -16.04
CA ASN A 180 -15.12 -12.42 -16.95
C ASN A 180 -15.34 -11.03 -17.56
N GLY A 181 -15.73 -11.01 -18.84
CA GLY A 181 -15.97 -9.77 -19.58
C GLY A 181 -14.70 -9.10 -20.14
N ALA A 182 -14.82 -7.85 -20.54
CA ALA A 182 -13.74 -7.10 -21.21
C ALA A 182 -12.63 -6.60 -20.26
N GLY A 183 -12.89 -6.58 -18.93
CA GLY A 183 -11.92 -6.11 -17.93
C GLY A 183 -11.54 -4.63 -18.07
N ASN A 184 -12.45 -3.79 -18.55
CA ASN A 184 -12.17 -2.38 -18.79
C ASN A 184 -11.76 -1.66 -17.49
N ASN A 185 -10.60 -1.01 -17.53
CA ASN A 185 -10.01 -0.19 -16.47
C ASN A 185 -9.59 -0.92 -15.20
N ASN A 186 -9.59 -2.22 -15.13
CA ASN A 186 -9.02 -2.94 -13.99
C ASN A 186 -7.51 -2.78 -14.00
N GLN A 187 -6.97 -2.32 -12.88
CA GLN A 187 -5.52 -2.22 -12.67
C GLN A 187 -5.13 -3.08 -11.49
N MET A 188 -3.99 -3.70 -11.61
CA MET A 188 -3.34 -4.42 -10.53
C MET A 188 -2.00 -3.75 -10.22
N GLN A 189 -1.69 -3.61 -8.96
CA GLN A 189 -0.39 -3.19 -8.48
C GLN A 189 0.27 -4.32 -7.68
N LEU A 190 1.47 -4.69 -8.08
CA LEU A 190 2.36 -5.54 -7.29
C LEU A 190 3.46 -4.67 -6.70
N SER A 191 3.71 -4.81 -5.39
CA SER A 191 4.69 -4.00 -4.66
C SER A 191 5.64 -4.88 -3.86
N ILE A 192 6.95 -4.56 -3.87
CA ILE A 192 7.98 -5.17 -3.03
C ILE A 192 8.95 -4.06 -2.61
N GLY A 193 8.92 -3.70 -1.31
CA GLY A 193 9.66 -2.53 -0.83
C GLY A 193 9.26 -1.27 -1.57
N GLN A 194 10.21 -0.58 -2.18
CA GLN A 194 9.96 0.62 -3.01
C GLN A 194 9.61 0.30 -4.46
N ASN A 195 9.80 -0.94 -4.89
CA ASN A 195 9.58 -1.34 -6.27
C ASN A 195 8.11 -1.65 -6.51
N LYS A 196 7.56 -1.17 -7.64
CA LYS A 196 6.16 -1.37 -8.03
C LYS A 196 6.04 -1.76 -9.50
N ILE A 197 5.13 -2.67 -9.78
CA ILE A 197 4.66 -2.99 -11.13
C ILE A 197 3.16 -2.69 -11.17
N ILE A 198 2.73 -1.83 -12.07
CA ILE A 198 1.31 -1.52 -12.30
C ILE A 198 0.94 -2.02 -13.69
N LYS A 199 -0.10 -2.85 -13.78
CA LYS A 199 -0.58 -3.43 -15.03
C LYS A 199 -2.09 -3.32 -15.15
N LYS A 200 -2.54 -3.02 -16.36
CA LYS A 200 -3.95 -3.20 -16.72
C LYS A 200 -4.23 -4.69 -16.91
N ILE A 201 -5.30 -5.16 -16.31
CA ILE A 201 -5.76 -6.54 -16.38
C ILE A 201 -6.93 -6.59 -17.38
N SER A 202 -6.74 -7.29 -18.47
CA SER A 202 -7.78 -7.53 -19.46
C SER A 202 -8.64 -8.73 -19.11
N GLY A 203 -9.87 -8.76 -19.61
CA GLY A 203 -10.74 -9.91 -19.48
C GLY A 203 -10.19 -11.13 -20.21
N THR A 204 -10.43 -12.31 -19.65
CA THR A 204 -10.07 -13.60 -20.24
C THR A 204 -11.29 -14.33 -20.85
N GLY A 205 -12.46 -13.67 -20.81
CA GLY A 205 -13.72 -14.19 -21.36
C GLY A 205 -14.57 -14.93 -20.33
N SER A 206 -13.98 -15.63 -19.37
CA SER A 206 -14.72 -16.31 -18.31
C SER A 206 -13.89 -16.42 -17.02
N TRP A 207 -14.53 -16.72 -15.90
CA TRP A 207 -13.87 -16.98 -14.62
C TRP A 207 -13.10 -18.32 -14.58
N GLU A 208 -13.29 -19.18 -15.56
CA GLU A 208 -12.67 -20.50 -15.66
C GLU A 208 -11.47 -20.48 -16.61
N HIS A 209 -11.35 -19.46 -17.44
CA HIS A 209 -10.26 -19.32 -18.39
C HIS A 209 -9.13 -18.48 -17.79
N TYR A 210 -8.05 -19.14 -17.36
CA TYR A 210 -6.88 -18.47 -16.82
C TYR A 210 -5.87 -18.13 -17.92
N GLU A 211 -5.39 -16.90 -17.90
CA GLU A 211 -4.20 -16.48 -18.65
C GLU A 211 -3.00 -16.38 -17.71
N SER A 212 -1.82 -16.77 -18.23
CA SER A 212 -0.53 -16.62 -17.55
C SER A 212 0.37 -15.76 -18.40
N LYS A 213 0.79 -14.61 -17.86
CA LYS A 213 1.66 -13.67 -18.60
C LYS A 213 2.77 -13.11 -17.71
N ASN A 214 3.92 -12.85 -18.33
CA ASN A 214 4.95 -12.01 -17.72
C ASN A 214 4.42 -10.57 -17.62
N ILE A 215 4.36 -10.04 -16.40
CA ILE A 215 3.88 -8.69 -16.12
C ILE A 215 5.02 -7.68 -15.89
N GLY A 216 6.24 -8.15 -15.84
CA GLY A 216 7.43 -7.31 -15.66
C GLY A 216 8.53 -8.02 -14.90
N THR A 217 9.60 -7.28 -14.68
CA THR A 217 10.78 -7.73 -13.91
C THR A 217 10.93 -6.82 -12.70
N ILE A 218 11.25 -7.40 -11.56
CA ILE A 218 11.47 -6.66 -10.32
C ILE A 218 12.81 -7.02 -9.69
N GLN A 219 13.45 -6.04 -9.08
CA GLN A 219 14.66 -6.27 -8.28
C GLN A 219 14.28 -6.75 -6.90
N LEU A 220 14.82 -7.87 -6.46
CA LEU A 220 14.73 -8.36 -5.08
C LEU A 220 16.08 -8.23 -4.39
N GLU A 221 16.04 -7.90 -3.11
CA GLU A 221 17.20 -7.91 -2.24
C GLU A 221 17.36 -9.30 -1.58
N GLU A 222 18.53 -9.57 -1.03
CA GLU A 222 18.75 -10.77 -0.22
C GLU A 222 17.96 -10.70 1.10
N GLY A 223 17.42 -11.83 1.55
CA GLY A 223 16.72 -11.95 2.81
C GLY A 223 15.20 -11.89 2.67
N LYS A 224 14.54 -11.48 3.76
CA LYS A 224 13.07 -11.47 3.86
C LYS A 224 12.50 -10.18 3.28
N GLN A 225 11.52 -10.33 2.43
CA GLN A 225 10.79 -9.22 1.81
C GLN A 225 9.29 -9.53 1.78
N ARG A 226 8.51 -8.47 1.78
CA ARG A 226 7.05 -8.58 1.66
C ARG A 226 6.63 -8.24 0.23
N VAL A 227 5.85 -9.12 -0.37
CA VAL A 227 5.21 -8.93 -1.67
C VAL A 227 3.74 -8.65 -1.43
N THR A 228 3.21 -7.60 -2.02
CA THR A 228 1.79 -7.25 -1.92
C THR A 228 1.20 -7.06 -3.32
N ILE A 229 -0.01 -7.57 -3.53
CA ILE A 229 -0.83 -7.34 -4.72
C ILE A 229 -2.17 -6.73 -4.31
N GLN A 230 -2.60 -5.70 -5.02
CA GLN A 230 -3.88 -5.02 -4.83
C GLN A 230 -4.45 -4.55 -6.17
#